data_8944abc48ea26c49becc839606371320
#
_entry.id   8944abc48ea26c49becc839606371320
#
_cell.length_a   1.000
_cell.length_b   1.000
_cell.length_c   1.000
_cell.angle_alpha   90.00
_cell.angle_beta   90.00
_cell.angle_gamma   90.00
#
_symmetry.space_group_name_H-M   'P 1'
#
loop_
_entity.id
_entity.type
_entity.pdbx_description
1 polymer ?
#
loop_
_entity_poly.entity_id
_entity_poly.type
_entity_poly.pdbx_seq_one_letter_code
_entity_poly.pdbx_strand_id
1 'polypeptide(L)'
;SNYTYLGYTNSWKKLFYMASIGLEHLGVKVLEHTHTCWRPRISTSFSLQLPRRQSLRLAYNLDNSLPSSDMLFTFDNTLNPMLHLEGNPYLIPEQKHSLSLYYNKDFKNVRATIYALHKQEVNIIEPYIYSNGQIQIQSYKNNGTYKESRIGASAQYGGKDLTLFLTALHEWKNFNGQGVKTSVGINGYVRWDFGNFFIYSRLGWKNRDYAPISTIKYENPIEAHIQIAWQATKQVYVSVGLPYFWGKKSQITTIDQSVYKSWQRDCFRSMSLRPWILISWTLRKNAKEVIPNKMPDL
;
A
#
# COMPACT_ATOMS: atom_id res chain seq x y z
N SER A 1 19.87 0.71 10.76
CA SER A 1 19.50 -0.38 11.68
C SER A 1 20.38 -1.59 11.46
N ASN A 2 20.68 -2.31 12.53
CA ASN A 2 21.34 -3.60 12.51
C ASN A 2 20.42 -4.61 13.18
N TYR A 3 20.35 -5.84 12.67
CA TYR A 3 19.54 -6.87 13.29
C TYR A 3 20.29 -8.21 13.34
N THR A 4 20.02 -8.96 14.40
CA THR A 4 20.52 -10.32 14.59
C THR A 4 19.31 -11.23 14.77
N TYR A 5 19.25 -12.34 14.04
CA TYR A 5 18.13 -13.26 14.10
C TYR A 5 18.58 -14.71 14.06
N LEU A 6 17.75 -15.57 14.64
CA LEU A 6 17.78 -17.01 14.47
C LEU A 6 16.60 -17.41 13.60
N GLY A 7 16.88 -18.15 12.55
CA GLY A 7 15.86 -18.63 11.61
C GLY A 7 15.86 -20.16 11.52
N TYR A 8 14.67 -20.74 11.45
CA TYR A 8 14.46 -22.15 11.22
C TYR A 8 13.50 -22.34 10.06
N THR A 9 13.89 -23.14 9.10
CA THR A 9 13.08 -23.48 7.93
C THR A 9 13.10 -24.99 7.75
N ASN A 10 11.91 -25.58 7.60
CA ASN A 10 11.80 -27.00 7.35
C ASN A 10 10.52 -27.32 6.56
N SER A 11 10.45 -28.55 6.06
CA SER A 11 9.28 -29.07 5.37
C SER A 11 8.98 -30.50 5.86
N TRP A 12 7.70 -30.77 6.10
CA TRP A 12 7.20 -32.08 6.44
C TRP A 12 6.05 -32.47 5.51
N LYS A 13 6.30 -33.42 4.62
CA LYS A 13 5.35 -33.82 3.59
C LYS A 13 4.87 -32.58 2.74
N LYS A 14 3.63 -32.16 2.94
CA LYS A 14 2.98 -31.03 2.23
C LYS A 14 3.00 -29.74 3.03
N LEU A 15 3.53 -29.75 4.23
CA LEU A 15 3.66 -28.59 5.09
C LEU A 15 5.08 -28.01 4.99
N PHE A 16 5.18 -26.77 4.56
CA PHE A 16 6.38 -25.97 4.65
C PHE A 16 6.21 -24.94 5.76
N TYR A 17 7.22 -24.77 6.61
CA TYR A 17 7.19 -23.79 7.67
C TYR A 17 8.53 -23.09 7.84
N MET A 18 8.44 -21.83 8.19
CA MET A 18 9.57 -20.95 8.47
C MET A 18 9.25 -20.15 9.72
N ALA A 19 10.20 -20.01 10.60
CA ALA A 19 10.13 -19.13 11.76
C ALA A 19 11.46 -18.43 11.94
N SER A 20 11.45 -17.15 12.19
CA SER A 20 12.61 -16.37 12.59
C SER A 20 12.25 -15.44 13.75
N ILE A 21 13.14 -15.36 14.70
CA ILE A 21 13.07 -14.42 15.81
C ILE A 21 14.41 -13.72 15.97
N GLY A 22 14.39 -12.44 16.21
CA GLY A 22 15.60 -11.66 16.37
C GLY A 22 15.39 -10.39 17.17
N LEU A 23 16.49 -9.70 17.37
CA LEU A 23 16.55 -8.36 17.95
C LEU A 23 17.08 -7.40 16.89
N GLU A 24 16.40 -6.30 16.75
CA GLU A 24 16.78 -5.19 15.89
C GLU A 24 17.28 -4.02 16.73
N HIS A 25 18.51 -3.58 16.45
CA HIS A 25 19.04 -2.33 16.99
C HIS A 25 18.69 -1.20 16.03
N LEU A 26 17.79 -0.35 16.45
CA LEU A 26 17.32 0.79 15.73
C LEU A 26 18.03 2.05 16.22
N GLY A 27 18.50 2.90 15.30
CA GLY A 27 19.15 4.14 15.66
C GLY A 27 18.98 5.21 14.61
N VAL A 28 18.71 6.45 15.07
CA VAL A 28 18.73 7.67 14.28
C VAL A 28 19.72 8.62 14.94
N LYS A 29 20.65 9.14 14.15
CA LYS A 29 21.60 10.16 14.59
C LYS A 29 21.44 11.39 13.72
N VAL A 30 21.24 12.55 14.38
CA VAL A 30 21.17 13.85 13.72
C VAL A 30 22.01 14.83 14.55
N LEU A 31 23.05 15.37 13.93
CA LEU A 31 24.03 16.21 14.60
C LEU A 31 24.64 15.49 15.82
N GLU A 32 24.51 16.07 17.02
CA GLU A 32 25.02 15.50 18.28
C GLU A 32 24.01 14.59 18.99
N HIS A 33 22.76 14.57 18.52
CA HIS A 33 21.69 13.76 19.14
C HIS A 33 21.62 12.38 18.53
N THR A 34 21.58 11.37 19.37
CA THR A 34 21.44 9.97 18.98
C THR A 34 20.27 9.35 19.72
N HIS A 35 19.33 8.80 18.96
CA HIS A 35 18.21 8.05 19.50
C HIS A 35 18.37 6.58 19.10
N THR A 36 18.53 5.69 20.08
CA THR A 36 18.72 4.25 19.83
C THR A 36 17.82 3.40 20.71
N CYS A 37 17.37 2.28 20.20
CA CYS A 37 16.62 1.30 20.97
C CYS A 37 16.75 -0.12 20.41
N TRP A 38 16.51 -1.12 21.24
CA TRP A 38 16.42 -2.52 20.86
C TRP A 38 14.95 -2.95 20.80
N ARG A 39 14.58 -3.64 19.75
CA ARG A 39 13.20 -4.13 19.55
C ARG A 39 13.18 -5.55 19.03
N PRO A 40 12.21 -6.39 19.45
CA PRO A 40 12.05 -7.71 18.89
C PRO A 40 11.53 -7.63 17.45
N ARG A 41 11.97 -8.56 16.62
CA ARG A 41 11.48 -8.80 15.27
C ARG A 41 11.14 -10.27 15.10
N ILE A 42 9.95 -10.56 14.60
CA ILE A 42 9.45 -11.93 14.44
C ILE A 42 8.87 -12.07 13.04
N SER A 43 9.21 -13.18 12.38
CA SER A 43 8.55 -13.56 11.13
C SER A 43 8.30 -15.07 11.14
N THR A 44 7.05 -15.46 10.93
CA THR A 44 6.68 -16.88 10.83
C THR A 44 5.75 -17.09 9.65
N SER A 45 5.89 -18.20 8.97
CA SER A 45 4.97 -18.62 7.92
C SER A 45 4.80 -20.12 7.86
N PHE A 46 3.56 -20.54 7.62
CA PHE A 46 3.15 -21.92 7.39
C PHE A 46 2.46 -22.00 6.04
N SER A 47 2.88 -22.90 5.19
CA SER A 47 2.29 -23.13 3.88
C SER A 47 1.96 -24.59 3.70
N LEU A 48 0.68 -24.93 3.57
CA LEU A 48 0.18 -26.29 3.40
C LEU A 48 -0.31 -26.48 1.97
N GLN A 49 0.28 -27.45 1.28
CA GLN A 49 -0.18 -27.90 -0.03
C GLN A 49 -1.30 -28.93 0.14
N LEU A 50 -2.49 -28.60 -0.34
CA LEU A 50 -3.66 -29.45 -0.29
C LEU A 50 -3.85 -30.20 -1.63
N PRO A 51 -4.64 -31.29 -1.66
CA PRO A 51 -4.97 -31.98 -2.90
C PRO A 51 -5.67 -31.04 -3.92
N ARG A 52 -5.68 -31.47 -5.19
CA ARG A 52 -6.39 -30.75 -6.27
C ARG A 52 -5.93 -29.31 -6.49
N ARG A 53 -4.62 -29.04 -6.40
CA ARG A 53 -3.98 -27.73 -6.62
C ARG A 53 -4.53 -26.63 -5.70
N GLN A 54 -4.61 -26.92 -4.43
CA GLN A 54 -4.99 -25.98 -3.40
C GLN A 54 -3.81 -25.69 -2.49
N SER A 55 -3.75 -24.51 -1.92
CA SER A 55 -2.78 -24.17 -0.88
C SER A 55 -3.39 -23.25 0.17
N LEU A 56 -2.94 -23.44 1.40
CA LEU A 56 -3.26 -22.58 2.53
C LEU A 56 -1.96 -22.00 3.07
N ARG A 57 -1.91 -20.69 3.26
CA ARG A 57 -0.76 -20.01 3.84
C ARG A 57 -1.20 -19.11 4.98
N LEU A 58 -0.57 -19.30 6.13
CA LEU A 58 -0.67 -18.43 7.30
C LEU A 58 0.68 -17.78 7.53
N ALA A 59 0.73 -16.48 7.73
CA ALA A 59 1.96 -15.79 8.09
C ALA A 59 1.70 -14.70 9.14
N TYR A 60 2.66 -14.54 10.04
CA TYR A 60 2.69 -13.50 11.05
C TYR A 60 4.04 -12.79 11.02
N ASN A 61 4.01 -11.46 11.07
CA ASN A 61 5.20 -10.64 11.17
C ASN A 61 5.03 -9.59 12.27
N LEU A 62 6.10 -9.36 13.00
CA LEU A 62 6.30 -8.23 13.92
C LEU A 62 7.48 -7.42 13.41
N ASP A 63 7.21 -6.22 12.93
CA ASP A 63 8.18 -5.27 12.40
C ASP A 63 8.16 -3.99 13.25
N ASN A 64 9.26 -3.23 13.20
CA ASN A 64 9.37 -1.95 13.90
C ASN A 64 9.65 -0.84 12.88
N SER A 65 9.11 0.35 13.14
CA SER A 65 9.32 1.54 12.32
C SER A 65 9.87 2.65 13.18
N LEU A 66 11.06 3.16 12.83
CA LEU A 66 11.64 4.32 13.51
C LEU A 66 10.86 5.59 13.19
N PRO A 67 10.77 6.54 14.14
CA PRO A 67 10.42 7.90 13.81
C PRO A 67 11.44 8.48 12.82
N SER A 68 10.97 9.30 11.90
CA SER A 68 11.85 10.04 10.99
C SER A 68 12.61 11.16 11.73
N SER A 69 13.70 11.65 11.15
CA SER A 69 14.54 12.67 11.78
C SER A 69 13.80 13.97 12.04
N ASP A 70 12.89 14.36 11.16
CA ASP A 70 12.03 15.54 11.30
C ASP A 70 10.99 15.42 12.42
N MET A 71 10.62 14.20 12.80
CA MET A 71 9.75 13.96 13.95
C MET A 71 10.50 14.01 15.28
N LEU A 72 11.79 13.65 15.27
CA LEU A 72 12.62 13.60 16.48
C LEU A 72 13.27 14.94 16.83
N PHE A 73 13.65 15.72 15.83
CA PHE A 73 14.45 16.91 16.01
C PHE A 73 13.76 18.13 15.43
N THR A 74 13.90 19.26 16.12
CA THR A 74 13.35 20.53 15.67
C THR A 74 14.24 21.10 14.57
N PHE A 75 13.65 21.30 13.39
CA PHE A 75 14.27 22.04 12.30
C PHE A 75 13.46 23.32 12.11
N ASP A 76 14.11 24.47 12.30
CA ASP A 76 13.44 25.75 12.09
C ASP A 76 13.34 26.09 10.60
N ASN A 77 12.39 25.46 9.93
CA ASN A 77 12.10 25.62 8.49
C ASN A 77 10.72 26.26 8.22
N THR A 78 10.11 26.86 9.21
CA THR A 78 8.77 27.41 9.03
C THR A 78 8.80 28.77 8.33
N LEU A 79 8.25 28.81 7.12
CA LEU A 79 7.92 30.05 6.39
C LEU A 79 6.76 30.81 7.05
N ASN A 80 6.05 30.21 7.98
CA ASN A 80 4.93 30.81 8.68
C ASN A 80 5.32 31.13 10.12
N PRO A 81 5.49 32.42 10.50
CA PRO A 81 5.89 32.82 11.84
C PRO A 81 4.86 32.47 12.94
N MET A 82 3.64 32.11 12.55
CA MET A 82 2.57 31.70 13.48
C MET A 82 2.52 30.20 13.72
N LEU A 83 3.34 29.41 13.03
CA LEU A 83 3.39 27.94 13.16
C LEU A 83 4.84 27.48 13.31
N HIS A 84 5.19 26.94 14.45
CA HIS A 84 6.47 26.26 14.68
C HIS A 84 6.34 24.76 14.55
N LEU A 85 7.35 24.12 13.94
CA LEU A 85 7.49 22.68 13.91
C LEU A 85 8.51 22.26 14.98
N GLU A 86 8.07 21.47 15.94
CA GLU A 86 8.89 21.00 17.04
C GLU A 86 8.99 19.48 17.03
N GLY A 87 10.21 18.95 16.91
CA GLY A 87 10.46 17.52 17.05
C GLY A 87 10.29 17.05 18.50
N ASN A 88 10.03 15.77 18.66
CA ASN A 88 9.95 15.11 19.96
C ASN A 88 11.00 14.01 20.08
N PRO A 89 12.12 14.22 20.81
CA PRO A 89 13.18 13.23 20.95
C PRO A 89 12.79 12.00 21.80
N TYR A 90 11.64 12.04 22.48
CA TYR A 90 11.15 10.96 23.32
C TYR A 90 10.24 9.97 22.58
N LEU A 91 10.07 10.13 21.26
CA LEU A 91 9.31 9.18 20.46
C LEU A 91 9.94 7.78 20.49
N ILE A 92 9.09 6.79 20.69
CA ILE A 92 9.48 5.39 20.61
C ILE A 92 9.05 4.81 19.26
N PRO A 93 9.76 3.80 18.74
CA PRO A 93 9.39 3.15 17.48
C PRO A 93 7.97 2.58 17.52
N GLU A 94 7.26 2.71 16.40
CA GLU A 94 6.02 2.02 16.16
C GLU A 94 6.28 0.52 15.99
N GLN A 95 5.39 -0.30 16.52
CA GLN A 95 5.40 -1.75 16.31
C GLN A 95 4.24 -2.15 15.42
N LYS A 96 4.53 -2.94 14.39
CA LYS A 96 3.57 -3.39 13.37
C LYS A 96 3.42 -4.89 13.41
N HIS A 97 2.30 -5.34 13.94
CA HIS A 97 1.88 -6.75 13.91
C HIS A 97 1.06 -6.98 12.65
N SER A 98 1.40 -7.98 11.86
CA SER A 98 0.61 -8.36 10.69
C SER A 98 0.37 -9.86 10.65
N LEU A 99 -0.88 -10.26 10.57
CA LEU A 99 -1.33 -11.64 10.41
C LEU A 99 -2.03 -11.76 9.07
N SER A 100 -1.64 -12.74 8.27
CA SER A 100 -2.23 -12.99 6.95
C SER A 100 -2.58 -14.45 6.76
N LEU A 101 -3.76 -14.70 6.20
CA LEU A 101 -4.25 -16.01 5.81
C LEU A 101 -4.65 -15.96 4.35
N TYR A 102 -4.11 -16.85 3.54
CA TYR A 102 -4.42 -16.99 2.13
C TYR A 102 -4.83 -18.43 1.83
N TYR A 103 -5.95 -18.59 1.16
CA TYR A 103 -6.36 -19.83 0.54
C TYR A 103 -6.38 -19.64 -0.98
N ASN A 104 -5.63 -20.45 -1.69
CA ASN A 104 -5.56 -20.45 -3.14
C ASN A 104 -6.07 -21.76 -3.72
N LYS A 105 -6.78 -21.67 -4.82
CA LYS A 105 -7.19 -22.80 -5.63
C LYS A 105 -6.94 -22.52 -7.10
N ASP A 106 -6.12 -23.38 -7.71
CA ASP A 106 -5.86 -23.33 -9.14
C ASP A 106 -6.77 -24.33 -9.85
N PHE A 107 -7.55 -23.80 -10.79
CA PHE A 107 -8.27 -24.56 -11.81
C PHE A 107 -7.39 -24.62 -13.08
N LYS A 108 -7.93 -25.12 -14.19
CA LYS A 108 -7.14 -25.22 -15.43
C LYS A 108 -6.52 -23.87 -15.84
N ASN A 109 -7.36 -22.86 -15.98
CA ASN A 109 -6.97 -21.52 -16.44
C ASN A 109 -7.38 -20.42 -15.45
N VAL A 110 -7.90 -20.77 -14.29
CA VAL A 110 -8.35 -19.82 -13.26
C VAL A 110 -7.64 -20.08 -11.96
N ARG A 111 -7.10 -19.03 -11.37
CA ARG A 111 -6.67 -19.01 -9.97
C ARG A 111 -7.65 -18.21 -9.14
N ALA A 112 -8.21 -18.81 -8.12
CA ALA A 112 -9.02 -18.13 -7.12
C ALA A 112 -8.26 -18.03 -5.80
N THR A 113 -8.33 -16.87 -5.17
CA THR A 113 -7.71 -16.60 -3.87
C THR A 113 -8.73 -15.98 -2.94
N ILE A 114 -8.83 -16.50 -1.72
CA ILE A 114 -9.53 -15.85 -0.61
C ILE A 114 -8.48 -15.51 0.42
N TYR A 115 -8.54 -14.32 0.98
CA TYR A 115 -7.57 -13.90 1.99
C TYR A 115 -8.22 -13.10 3.12
N ALA A 116 -7.61 -13.24 4.29
CA ALA A 116 -7.89 -12.41 5.45
C ALA A 116 -6.56 -11.82 5.97
N LEU A 117 -6.56 -10.53 6.23
CA LEU A 117 -5.41 -9.79 6.75
C LEU A 117 -5.84 -9.08 8.02
N HIS A 118 -4.99 -9.12 9.04
CA HIS A 118 -5.16 -8.30 10.24
C HIS A 118 -3.84 -7.59 10.53
N LYS A 119 -3.91 -6.29 10.71
CA LYS A 119 -2.78 -5.44 11.03
C LYS A 119 -3.09 -4.66 12.29
N GLN A 120 -2.15 -4.65 13.21
CA GLN A 120 -2.22 -3.80 14.40
C GLN A 120 -0.91 -3.02 14.50
N GLU A 121 -1.01 -1.71 14.58
CA GLU A 121 0.10 -0.82 14.86
C GLU A 121 -0.05 -0.26 16.27
N VAL A 122 1.01 -0.35 17.06
CA VAL A 122 1.07 0.11 18.45
C VAL A 122 2.09 1.23 18.54
N ASN A 123 1.88 2.18 19.44
CA ASN A 123 2.69 3.37 19.59
C ASN A 123 2.74 4.23 18.31
N ILE A 124 1.62 4.37 17.62
CA ILE A 124 1.53 5.17 16.39
C ILE A 124 2.01 6.59 16.68
N ILE A 125 2.83 7.12 15.79
CA ILE A 125 3.31 8.48 15.87
C ILE A 125 2.34 9.39 15.13
N GLU A 126 1.68 10.27 15.87
CA GLU A 126 0.70 11.22 15.33
C GLU A 126 1.17 12.65 15.54
N PRO A 127 0.99 13.54 14.53
CA PRO A 127 1.16 14.96 14.74
C PRO A 127 0.04 15.49 15.64
N TYR A 128 0.37 16.42 16.51
CA TYR A 128 -0.60 17.18 17.28
C TYR A 128 -0.21 18.66 17.29
N ILE A 129 -1.22 19.51 17.41
CA ILE A 129 -1.04 20.96 17.45
C ILE A 129 -1.47 21.46 18.82
N TYR A 130 -0.65 22.28 19.43
CA TYR A 130 -0.99 23.00 20.65
C TYR A 130 -0.60 24.47 20.51
N SER A 131 -1.15 25.32 21.34
CA SER A 131 -0.87 26.75 21.32
C SER A 131 -0.04 27.15 22.52
N ASN A 132 0.99 27.97 22.28
CA ASN A 132 1.75 28.63 23.32
C ASN A 132 1.60 30.16 23.09
N GLY A 133 0.57 30.74 23.73
CA GLY A 133 0.21 32.13 23.50
C GLY A 133 -0.38 32.35 22.08
N GLN A 134 0.29 33.16 21.26
CA GLN A 134 -0.15 33.47 19.90
C GLN A 134 0.41 32.52 18.84
N ILE A 135 1.34 31.65 19.22
CA ILE A 135 2.04 30.74 18.30
C ILE A 135 1.41 29.36 18.38
N GLN A 136 1.14 28.75 17.23
CA GLN A 136 0.77 27.35 17.11
C GLN A 136 2.05 26.53 16.99
N ILE A 137 2.12 25.45 17.74
CA ILE A 137 3.24 24.51 17.72
C ILE A 137 2.71 23.17 17.25
N GLN A 138 3.25 22.66 16.16
CA GLN A 138 3.02 21.30 15.70
C GLN A 138 4.16 20.41 16.20
N SER A 139 3.83 19.36 16.91
CA SER A 139 4.78 18.35 17.39
C SER A 139 4.23 16.95 17.17
N TYR A 140 4.95 15.94 17.65
CA TYR A 140 4.64 14.53 17.47
C TYR A 140 4.57 13.82 18.82
N LYS A 141 3.66 12.83 18.90
CA LYS A 141 3.56 11.97 20.08
C LYS A 141 3.22 10.54 19.67
N ASN A 142 3.65 9.58 20.49
CA ASN A 142 3.12 8.23 20.37
C ASN A 142 1.71 8.20 20.96
N ASN A 143 0.73 7.84 20.16
CA ASN A 143 -0.69 7.90 20.54
C ASN A 143 -1.46 6.67 20.09
N GLY A 144 -1.55 5.70 20.99
CA GLY A 144 -2.51 4.62 20.90
C GLY A 144 -2.21 3.54 19.87
N THR A 145 -3.27 3.01 19.30
CA THR A 145 -3.25 1.81 18.46
C THR A 145 -4.14 1.98 17.24
N TYR A 146 -3.61 1.60 16.09
CA TYR A 146 -4.38 1.40 14.86
C TYR A 146 -4.60 -0.08 14.61
N LYS A 147 -5.83 -0.45 14.27
CA LYS A 147 -6.19 -1.80 13.85
C LYS A 147 -6.86 -1.77 12.50
N GLU A 148 -6.41 -2.64 11.62
CA GLU A 148 -7.01 -2.85 10.31
C GLU A 148 -7.25 -4.34 10.09
N SER A 149 -8.49 -4.69 9.74
CA SER A 149 -8.82 -6.02 9.26
C SER A 149 -9.34 -5.92 7.84
N ARG A 150 -8.93 -6.85 6.99
CA ARG A 150 -9.32 -6.89 5.60
C ARG A 150 -9.66 -8.33 5.21
N ILE A 151 -10.81 -8.52 4.57
CA ILE A 151 -11.16 -9.78 3.92
C ILE A 151 -11.38 -9.49 2.44
N GLY A 152 -10.84 -10.34 1.59
CA GLY A 152 -11.00 -10.19 0.16
C GLY A 152 -10.99 -11.51 -0.57
N ALA A 153 -11.48 -11.44 -1.81
CA ALA A 153 -11.42 -12.53 -2.75
C ALA A 153 -10.92 -12.00 -4.09
N SER A 154 -10.11 -12.79 -4.78
CA SER A 154 -9.68 -12.48 -6.14
C SER A 154 -9.78 -13.69 -7.03
N ALA A 155 -10.02 -13.44 -8.31
CA ALA A 155 -9.99 -14.44 -9.36
C ALA A 155 -9.14 -13.93 -10.52
N GLN A 156 -8.27 -14.78 -11.04
CA GLN A 156 -7.46 -14.50 -12.21
C GLN A 156 -7.69 -15.60 -13.23
N TYR A 157 -8.10 -15.23 -14.42
CA TYR A 157 -8.13 -16.09 -15.58
C TYR A 157 -6.92 -15.81 -16.47
N GLY A 158 -6.19 -16.84 -16.87
CA GLY A 158 -5.07 -16.77 -17.79
C GLY A 158 -5.31 -17.69 -18.99
N GLY A 159 -5.81 -17.14 -20.08
CA GLY A 159 -5.88 -17.81 -21.38
C GLY A 159 -4.65 -17.52 -22.24
N LYS A 160 -4.64 -18.03 -23.48
CA LYS A 160 -3.55 -17.77 -24.44
C LYS A 160 -3.45 -16.28 -24.77
N ASP A 161 -4.58 -15.67 -25.07
CA ASP A 161 -4.66 -14.30 -25.58
C ASP A 161 -5.46 -13.37 -24.65
N LEU A 162 -6.02 -13.89 -23.56
CA LEU A 162 -6.87 -13.13 -22.63
C LEU A 162 -6.45 -13.38 -21.19
N THR A 163 -6.17 -12.31 -20.48
CA THR A 163 -5.99 -12.30 -19.02
C THR A 163 -7.05 -11.43 -18.38
N LEU A 164 -7.76 -11.98 -17.40
CA LEU A 164 -8.73 -11.26 -16.59
C LEU A 164 -8.29 -11.34 -15.12
N PHE A 165 -8.47 -10.27 -14.41
CA PHE A 165 -8.27 -10.23 -12.97
C PHE A 165 -9.41 -9.45 -12.32
N LEU A 166 -9.95 -9.97 -11.26
CA LEU A 166 -10.94 -9.31 -10.42
C LEU A 166 -10.59 -9.53 -8.95
N THR A 167 -10.69 -8.50 -8.16
CA THR A 167 -10.60 -8.57 -6.69
C THR A 167 -11.67 -7.72 -6.05
N ALA A 168 -12.26 -8.24 -4.99
CA ALA A 168 -13.16 -7.52 -4.11
C ALA A 168 -12.63 -7.61 -2.69
N LEU A 169 -12.74 -6.53 -1.93
CA LEU A 169 -12.25 -6.45 -0.56
C LEU A 169 -13.20 -5.64 0.32
N HIS A 170 -13.25 -6.03 1.58
CA HIS A 170 -13.88 -5.28 2.65
C HIS A 170 -12.85 -5.00 3.74
N GLU A 171 -12.76 -3.76 4.16
CA GLU A 171 -11.81 -3.29 5.17
C GLU A 171 -12.55 -2.74 6.38
N TRP A 172 -12.04 -3.05 7.57
CA TRP A 172 -12.44 -2.48 8.85
C TRP A 172 -11.23 -1.81 9.46
N LYS A 173 -11.35 -0.55 9.82
CA LYS A 173 -10.28 0.24 10.43
C LYS A 173 -10.78 0.83 11.75
N ASN A 174 -9.93 0.76 12.78
CA ASN A 174 -10.17 1.36 14.07
C ASN A 174 -8.93 2.14 14.52
N PHE A 175 -9.12 3.41 14.82
CA PHE A 175 -8.07 4.33 15.27
C PHE A 175 -8.36 4.68 16.72
N ASN A 176 -7.48 4.31 17.63
CA ASN A 176 -7.54 4.67 19.06
C ASN A 176 -8.92 4.46 19.73
N GLY A 177 -9.65 3.43 19.32
CA GLY A 177 -10.98 3.17 19.89
C GLY A 177 -12.09 4.13 19.44
N GLN A 178 -11.84 5.00 18.44
CA GLN A 178 -12.85 5.96 17.92
C GLN A 178 -14.01 5.31 17.15
N GLY A 179 -14.13 3.99 17.24
CA GLY A 179 -15.12 3.23 16.50
C GLY A 179 -14.58 2.60 15.23
N VAL A 180 -15.34 1.65 14.70
CA VAL A 180 -14.95 0.92 13.50
C VAL A 180 -15.46 1.65 12.26
N LYS A 181 -14.57 1.98 11.36
CA LYS A 181 -14.87 2.55 10.05
C LYS A 181 -14.71 1.48 8.98
N THR A 182 -15.63 1.41 8.02
CA THR A 182 -15.64 0.35 7.01
C THR A 182 -15.54 0.91 5.60
N SER A 183 -14.80 0.22 4.74
CA SER A 183 -14.73 0.51 3.32
C SER A 183 -14.83 -0.76 2.48
N VAL A 184 -15.35 -0.61 1.27
CA VAL A 184 -15.47 -1.68 0.28
C VAL A 184 -14.81 -1.21 -1.01
N GLY A 185 -14.07 -2.11 -1.65
CA GLY A 185 -13.42 -1.84 -2.92
C GLY A 185 -13.50 -3.03 -3.86
N ILE A 186 -13.60 -2.74 -5.15
CA ILE A 186 -13.53 -3.72 -6.24
C ILE A 186 -12.54 -3.19 -7.26
N ASN A 187 -11.60 -4.03 -7.67
CA ASN A 187 -10.65 -3.72 -8.73
C ASN A 187 -10.58 -4.88 -9.71
N GLY A 188 -10.41 -4.55 -10.97
CA GLY A 188 -10.21 -5.55 -11.99
C GLY A 188 -9.44 -4.99 -13.18
N TYR A 189 -8.84 -5.89 -13.94
CA TYR A 189 -8.28 -5.56 -15.23
C TYR A 189 -8.54 -6.64 -16.25
N VAL A 190 -8.53 -6.22 -17.50
CA VAL A 190 -8.58 -7.06 -18.68
C VAL A 190 -7.35 -6.74 -19.52
N ARG A 191 -6.64 -7.78 -19.94
CA ARG A 191 -5.64 -7.69 -20.98
C ARG A 191 -5.99 -8.67 -22.08
N TRP A 192 -6.09 -8.18 -23.29
CA TRP A 192 -6.33 -8.97 -24.48
C TRP A 192 -5.21 -8.76 -25.49
N ASP A 193 -4.48 -9.83 -25.79
CA ASP A 193 -3.38 -9.86 -26.75
C ASP A 193 -3.91 -10.41 -28.09
N PHE A 194 -3.63 -9.70 -29.19
CA PHE A 194 -4.04 -10.12 -30.53
C PHE A 194 -2.94 -9.73 -31.55
N GLY A 195 -2.20 -10.74 -31.97
CA GLY A 195 -1.04 -10.54 -32.84
C GLY A 195 0.01 -9.64 -32.20
N ASN A 196 0.33 -8.52 -32.85
CA ASN A 196 1.30 -7.53 -32.34
C ASN A 196 0.65 -6.44 -31.49
N PHE A 197 -0.62 -6.56 -31.18
CA PHE A 197 -1.35 -5.58 -30.38
C PHE A 197 -1.77 -6.18 -29.05
N PHE A 198 -1.95 -5.33 -28.04
CA PHE A 198 -2.76 -5.66 -26.88
C PHE A 198 -3.62 -4.48 -26.43
N ILE A 199 -4.74 -4.80 -25.82
CA ILE A 199 -5.58 -3.85 -25.12
C ILE A 199 -5.49 -4.19 -23.63
N TYR A 200 -5.23 -3.18 -22.82
CA TYR A 200 -5.30 -3.27 -21.37
C TYR A 200 -6.33 -2.28 -20.86
N SER A 201 -7.23 -2.74 -20.03
CA SER A 201 -8.18 -1.88 -19.31
C SER A 201 -8.23 -2.25 -17.85
N ARG A 202 -8.20 -1.25 -17.00
CA ARG A 202 -8.37 -1.40 -15.55
C ARG A 202 -9.59 -0.62 -15.10
N LEU A 203 -10.38 -1.25 -14.25
CA LEU A 203 -11.51 -0.65 -13.55
C LEU A 203 -11.32 -0.82 -12.06
N GLY A 204 -11.48 0.26 -11.32
CA GLY A 204 -11.45 0.28 -9.86
C GLY A 204 -12.65 1.02 -9.32
N TRP A 205 -13.18 0.55 -8.20
CA TRP A 205 -14.22 1.21 -7.44
C TRP A 205 -13.89 1.10 -5.94
N LYS A 206 -13.96 2.21 -5.23
CA LYS A 206 -13.82 2.26 -3.77
C LYS A 206 -14.76 3.33 -3.22
N ASN A 207 -15.55 2.98 -2.21
CA ASN A 207 -16.53 3.91 -1.67
C ASN A 207 -15.89 5.02 -0.82
N ARG A 208 -14.95 4.67 0.05
CA ARG A 208 -14.30 5.60 0.99
C ARG A 208 -12.91 5.08 1.35
N ASP A 209 -12.07 5.97 1.84
CA ASP A 209 -10.84 5.63 2.52
C ASP A 209 -10.75 6.33 3.87
N TYR A 210 -10.02 5.74 4.80
CA TYR A 210 -9.88 6.24 6.16
C TYR A 210 -8.42 6.22 6.57
N ALA A 211 -7.96 7.36 7.07
CA ALA A 211 -6.68 7.52 7.73
C ALA A 211 -6.92 7.91 9.21
N PRO A 212 -5.92 7.88 10.08
CA PRO A 212 -6.07 8.16 11.50
C PRO A 212 -6.84 9.43 11.82
N ILE A 213 -6.59 10.50 11.08
CA ILE A 213 -7.16 11.83 11.31
C ILE A 213 -8.08 12.31 10.19
N SER A 214 -8.25 11.53 9.13
CA SER A 214 -9.01 11.97 7.96
C SER A 214 -9.89 10.87 7.37
N THR A 215 -10.95 11.32 6.72
CA THR A 215 -11.83 10.47 5.90
C THR A 215 -11.81 11.00 4.49
N ILE A 216 -11.53 10.14 3.52
CA ILE A 216 -11.58 10.47 2.10
C ILE A 216 -12.84 9.83 1.51
N LYS A 217 -13.77 10.66 1.08
CA LYS A 217 -14.96 10.23 0.33
C LYS A 217 -14.75 10.50 -1.15
N TYR A 218 -14.81 9.48 -1.96
CA TYR A 218 -14.72 9.63 -3.41
C TYR A 218 -16.09 10.04 -3.96
N GLU A 219 -16.18 11.21 -4.58
CA GLU A 219 -17.42 11.67 -5.26
C GLU A 219 -17.66 10.88 -6.55
N ASN A 220 -16.57 10.58 -7.26
CA ASN A 220 -16.58 9.60 -8.33
C ASN A 220 -15.73 8.40 -7.91
N PRO A 221 -16.36 7.34 -7.40
CA PRO A 221 -15.66 6.18 -6.88
C PRO A 221 -15.07 5.27 -7.97
N ILE A 222 -15.33 5.56 -9.26
CA ILE A 222 -14.86 4.74 -10.38
C ILE A 222 -13.56 5.31 -10.92
N GLU A 223 -12.53 4.48 -10.96
CA GLU A 223 -11.30 4.72 -11.68
C GLU A 223 -11.24 3.78 -12.88
N ALA A 224 -11.14 4.35 -14.08
CA ALA A 224 -11.09 3.57 -15.30
C ALA A 224 -9.88 4.02 -16.14
N HIS A 225 -9.09 3.06 -16.57
CA HIS A 225 -7.91 3.26 -17.40
C HIS A 225 -8.00 2.34 -18.61
N ILE A 226 -7.65 2.83 -19.78
CA ILE A 226 -7.49 2.04 -20.99
C ILE A 226 -6.16 2.35 -21.67
N GLN A 227 -5.51 1.33 -22.17
CA GLN A 227 -4.27 1.42 -22.93
C GLN A 227 -4.38 0.48 -24.14
N ILE A 228 -3.96 0.98 -25.28
CA ILE A 228 -3.76 0.19 -26.49
C ILE A 228 -2.27 0.25 -26.81
N ALA A 229 -1.68 -0.88 -27.11
CA ALA A 229 -0.27 -0.95 -27.43
C ALA A 229 -0.02 -1.81 -28.67
N TRP A 230 1.00 -1.45 -29.40
CA TRP A 230 1.45 -2.07 -30.64
C TRP A 230 2.93 -2.34 -30.61
N GLN A 231 3.33 -3.60 -30.77
CA GLN A 231 4.69 -4.02 -31.01
C GLN A 231 4.98 -3.92 -32.51
N ALA A 232 5.37 -2.74 -32.99
CA ALA A 232 5.59 -2.47 -34.42
C ALA A 232 6.73 -3.33 -35.00
N THR A 233 7.81 -3.52 -34.24
CA THR A 233 8.93 -4.41 -34.53
C THR A 233 9.46 -5.03 -33.26
N LYS A 234 10.44 -5.96 -33.35
CA LYS A 234 11.11 -6.49 -32.14
C LYS A 234 11.80 -5.41 -31.29
N GLN A 235 12.00 -4.22 -31.84
CA GLN A 235 12.71 -3.12 -31.20
C GLN A 235 11.81 -1.92 -30.89
N VAL A 236 10.67 -1.79 -31.58
CA VAL A 236 9.79 -0.62 -31.49
C VAL A 236 8.45 -1.01 -30.88
N TYR A 237 8.12 -0.35 -29.79
CA TYR A 237 6.87 -0.46 -29.08
C TYR A 237 6.19 0.90 -28.98
N VAL A 238 4.93 0.97 -29.32
CA VAL A 238 4.12 2.19 -29.24
C VAL A 238 2.89 1.89 -28.40
N SER A 239 2.60 2.75 -27.44
CA SER A 239 1.35 2.64 -26.72
C SER A 239 0.68 3.99 -26.50
N VAL A 240 -0.64 3.96 -26.47
CA VAL A 240 -1.51 5.09 -26.19
C VAL A 240 -2.41 4.72 -25.03
N GLY A 241 -2.48 5.58 -24.04
CA GLY A 241 -3.32 5.36 -22.87
C GLY A 241 -4.18 6.55 -22.52
N LEU A 242 -5.34 6.26 -21.96
CA LEU A 242 -6.29 7.20 -21.40
C LEU A 242 -6.50 6.83 -19.93
N PRO A 243 -5.84 7.52 -18.99
CA PRO A 243 -6.18 7.41 -17.59
C PRO A 243 -7.53 8.10 -17.33
N TYR A 244 -8.32 7.54 -16.44
CA TYR A 244 -9.59 8.12 -16.01
C TYR A 244 -10.57 8.48 -17.16
N PHE A 245 -10.70 7.56 -18.14
CA PHE A 245 -11.65 7.79 -19.25
C PHE A 245 -13.11 7.83 -18.80
N TRP A 246 -13.42 7.38 -17.58
CA TRP A 246 -14.75 7.39 -17.01
C TRP A 246 -14.85 8.38 -15.86
N GLY A 247 -15.28 9.59 -16.16
CA GLY A 247 -15.58 10.62 -15.17
C GLY A 247 -14.37 11.44 -14.72
N LYS A 248 -14.61 12.39 -13.83
CA LYS A 248 -13.58 13.26 -13.25
C LYS A 248 -13.22 12.73 -11.88
N LYS A 249 -11.94 12.53 -11.59
CA LYS A 249 -11.51 12.20 -10.24
C LYS A 249 -11.83 13.39 -9.31
N SER A 250 -12.66 13.15 -8.32
CA SER A 250 -13.03 14.15 -7.31
C SER A 250 -13.17 13.45 -5.96
N GLN A 251 -12.59 14.04 -4.94
CA GLN A 251 -12.64 13.52 -3.57
C GLN A 251 -12.87 14.64 -2.57
N ILE A 252 -13.53 14.31 -1.48
CA ILE A 252 -13.67 15.18 -0.31
C ILE A 252 -12.85 14.58 0.81
N THR A 253 -11.85 15.31 1.28
CA THR A 253 -11.07 14.97 2.45
C THR A 253 -11.61 15.72 3.64
N THR A 254 -12.04 15.03 4.67
CA THR A 254 -12.50 15.62 5.93
C THR A 254 -11.51 15.28 7.01
N ILE A 255 -11.01 16.29 7.72
CA ILE A 255 -10.18 16.14 8.91
C ILE A 255 -11.06 16.54 10.10
N ASP A 256 -11.20 15.63 11.07
CA ASP A 256 -11.98 15.85 12.28
C ASP A 256 -11.10 15.51 13.50
N GLN A 257 -10.51 16.53 14.07
CA GLN A 257 -9.76 16.45 15.33
C GLN A 257 -10.47 17.27 16.39
N SER A 258 -10.22 16.99 17.66
CA SER A 258 -10.87 17.68 18.79
C SER A 258 -10.71 19.20 18.77
N VAL A 259 -9.62 19.70 18.20
CA VAL A 259 -9.26 21.13 18.16
C VAL A 259 -9.45 21.74 16.77
N TYR A 260 -9.54 20.91 15.74
CA TYR A 260 -9.53 21.37 14.36
C TYR A 260 -10.41 20.50 13.48
N LYS A 261 -11.34 21.15 12.76
CA LYS A 261 -12.16 20.51 11.73
C LYS A 261 -11.97 21.24 10.42
N SER A 262 -11.63 20.50 9.39
CA SER A 262 -11.59 21.03 8.03
C SER A 262 -12.14 20.05 7.03
N TRP A 263 -12.56 20.58 5.91
CA TRP A 263 -12.86 19.80 4.74
C TRP A 263 -12.23 20.43 3.51
N GLN A 264 -11.74 19.59 2.62
CA GLN A 264 -11.15 20.01 1.36
C GLN A 264 -11.75 19.16 0.23
N ARG A 265 -12.15 19.84 -0.83
CA ARG A 265 -12.60 19.17 -2.06
C ARG A 265 -11.53 19.28 -3.12
N ASP A 266 -10.96 18.17 -3.51
CA ASP A 266 -9.97 18.10 -4.56
C ASP A 266 -10.63 17.63 -5.85
N CYS A 267 -10.57 18.47 -6.88
CA CYS A 267 -11.02 18.15 -8.23
C CYS A 267 -9.80 17.99 -9.14
N PHE A 268 -9.44 16.76 -9.46
CA PHE A 268 -8.28 16.45 -10.29
C PHE A 268 -8.60 16.61 -11.79
N ARG A 269 -8.95 17.83 -12.23
CA ARG A 269 -9.17 18.13 -13.65
C ARG A 269 -7.96 17.79 -14.53
N SER A 270 -6.76 17.88 -13.94
CA SER A 270 -5.52 17.62 -14.66
C SER A 270 -5.26 16.16 -15.00
N MET A 271 -5.91 15.24 -14.30
CA MET A 271 -5.73 13.77 -14.52
C MET A 271 -6.85 13.17 -15.38
N SER A 272 -7.97 13.86 -15.55
CA SER A 272 -9.08 13.37 -16.38
C SER A 272 -8.81 13.66 -17.85
N LEU A 273 -8.90 12.64 -18.69
CA LEU A 273 -8.79 12.73 -20.15
C LEU A 273 -7.46 13.29 -20.70
N ARG A 274 -6.35 13.05 -20.01
CA ARG A 274 -5.02 13.31 -20.60
C ARG A 274 -4.53 12.05 -21.31
N PRO A 275 -4.65 11.96 -22.64
CA PRO A 275 -4.01 10.89 -23.38
C PRO A 275 -2.50 11.03 -23.24
N TRP A 276 -1.83 9.89 -23.11
CA TRP A 276 -0.38 9.83 -23.18
C TRP A 276 0.03 8.86 -24.29
N ILE A 277 1.14 9.16 -24.91
CA ILE A 277 1.76 8.33 -25.94
C ILE A 277 3.15 7.96 -25.45
N LEU A 278 3.45 6.67 -25.45
CA LEU A 278 4.79 6.16 -25.18
C LEU A 278 5.33 5.49 -26.42
N ILE A 279 6.50 5.91 -26.87
CA ILE A 279 7.26 5.24 -27.90
C ILE A 279 8.55 4.77 -27.26
N SER A 280 8.77 3.46 -27.24
CA SER A 280 9.98 2.84 -26.72
C SER A 280 10.74 2.18 -27.84
N TRP A 281 12.03 2.47 -27.92
CA TRP A 281 12.93 1.86 -28.88
C TRP A 281 14.10 1.21 -28.15
N THR A 282 14.31 -0.09 -28.38
CA THR A 282 15.39 -0.86 -27.78
C THR A 282 16.55 -1.01 -28.78
N LEU A 283 17.69 -0.43 -28.49
CA LEU A 283 18.88 -0.44 -29.35
C LEU A 283 19.69 -1.75 -29.28
N ARG A 284 19.26 -2.76 -28.54
CA ARG A 284 19.99 -4.02 -28.39
C ARG A 284 19.84 -4.91 -29.61
N LYS A 285 20.97 -5.32 -30.19
CA LYS A 285 21.08 -6.17 -31.40
C LYS A 285 20.48 -7.59 -31.24
N ASN A 286 20.29 -8.06 -29.99
CA ASN A 286 19.77 -9.40 -29.62
C ASN A 286 18.68 -9.35 -28.53
N ALA A 287 17.81 -8.36 -28.56
CA ALA A 287 16.69 -8.32 -27.64
C ALA A 287 15.72 -9.47 -27.95
N LYS A 288 15.62 -10.47 -27.07
CA LYS A 288 14.45 -11.31 -26.97
C LYS A 288 13.24 -10.37 -26.77
N GLU A 289 12.10 -10.72 -27.31
CA GLU A 289 10.86 -9.93 -27.18
C GLU A 289 10.68 -9.41 -25.76
N VAL A 290 10.91 -8.12 -25.56
CA VAL A 290 10.64 -7.46 -24.29
C VAL A 290 9.21 -6.96 -24.41
N ILE A 291 8.26 -7.82 -24.11
CA ILE A 291 6.92 -7.36 -23.74
C ILE A 291 7.12 -6.68 -22.37
N PRO A 292 6.92 -5.38 -22.24
CA PRO A 292 7.07 -4.72 -20.95
C PRO A 292 6.01 -5.27 -20.00
N ASN A 293 6.39 -6.22 -19.15
CA ASN A 293 5.50 -6.77 -18.13
C ASN A 293 5.34 -5.83 -16.92
N LYS A 294 5.96 -4.65 -16.97
CA LYS A 294 5.86 -3.67 -15.90
C LYS A 294 5.28 -2.38 -16.45
N MET A 295 4.08 -2.06 -16.02
CA MET A 295 3.66 -0.66 -15.97
C MET A 295 4.62 0.11 -15.07
N PRO A 296 5.02 1.34 -15.41
CA PRO A 296 5.57 2.24 -14.41
C PRO A 296 4.53 2.38 -13.29
N ASP A 297 4.98 2.23 -12.04
CA ASP A 297 4.19 2.54 -10.87
C ASP A 297 3.79 4.03 -10.96
N LEU A 298 2.52 4.28 -11.18
CA LEU A 298 1.91 5.62 -11.18
C LEU A 298 1.32 5.91 -9.82
#